data_7a5a0ec618fea7c009732fa8a7576e0f
#
_entry.id   7a5a0ec618fea7c009732fa8a7576e0f
#
_cell.length_a   1.000
_cell.length_b   1.000
_cell.length_c   1.000
_cell.angle_alpha   90.00
_cell.angle_beta   90.00
_cell.angle_gamma   90.00
#
_symmetry.space_group_name_H-M   'P 1'
#
loop_
_entity.id
_entity.type
_entity.pdbx_description
1 polymer ?
#
loop_
_entity_poly.entity_id
_entity_poly.type
_entity_poly.pdbx_seq_one_letter_code
_entity_poly.pdbx_strand_id
1 'polypeptide(L)'
;IAVVNKHVPRSFGDAMIHSSKIDLFVQDDTPLEEAHFTEPNEIETRIGKHCAALIEDGATLQMGIGAIPNAVLAQLGNHKNLGIHTEMFADGVLPLVEKGVINGEAKNIDKGKMVSTFLMGSQRVYDFIDDNPGVLMMDVGYTNDPFIIAKNDRVTAINSALQVDITGQVC
;
A
#
# COMPACT_ATOMS: atom_id res chain seq x y z
N ILE A 1 -0.55 -12.95 23.25
CA ILE A 1 0.19 -11.82 23.85
C ILE A 1 -0.02 -10.60 22.97
N ALA A 2 -0.32 -9.45 23.55
CA ALA A 2 -0.39 -8.17 22.86
C ALA A 2 0.63 -7.19 23.47
N VAL A 3 1.37 -6.50 22.62
CA VAL A 3 2.16 -5.34 23.01
C VAL A 3 1.27 -4.11 22.84
N VAL A 4 1.02 -3.40 23.92
CA VAL A 4 0.22 -2.18 23.93
C VAL A 4 1.14 -0.99 23.82
N ASN A 5 1.00 -0.23 22.76
CA ASN A 5 1.86 0.92 22.46
C ASN A 5 0.99 2.09 22.03
N LYS A 6 1.11 3.23 22.72
CA LYS A 6 0.33 4.45 22.44
C LYS A 6 0.65 5.14 21.12
N HIS A 7 1.77 4.77 20.48
CA HIS A 7 2.19 5.31 19.18
C HIS A 7 1.68 4.50 17.98
N VAL A 8 1.10 3.31 18.22
CA VAL A 8 0.49 2.50 17.17
C VAL A 8 -0.84 3.13 16.76
N PRO A 9 -1.01 3.48 15.48
CA PRO A 9 -2.26 4.08 15.00
C PRO A 9 -3.44 3.12 15.16
N ARG A 10 -4.60 3.67 15.43
CA ARG A 10 -5.84 2.93 15.41
C ARG A 10 -6.29 2.69 13.96
N SER A 11 -6.32 1.44 13.54
CA SER A 11 -6.68 1.05 12.18
C SER A 11 -7.98 0.27 12.13
N PHE A 12 -8.58 0.19 10.95
CA PHE A 12 -9.84 -0.51 10.68
C PHE A 12 -9.59 -1.82 9.90
N GLY A 13 -10.61 -2.64 9.77
CA GLY A 13 -10.54 -3.95 9.13
C GLY A 13 -10.33 -5.07 10.16
N ASP A 14 -9.49 -6.05 9.84
CA ASP A 14 -9.19 -7.19 10.72
C ASP A 14 -8.24 -6.83 11.89
N ALA A 15 -7.79 -5.58 11.94
CA ALA A 15 -6.95 -5.08 13.02
C ALA A 15 -7.67 -4.99 14.38
N MET A 16 -9.00 -5.07 14.39
CA MET A 16 -9.78 -4.99 15.63
C MET A 16 -9.97 -6.39 16.23
N ILE A 17 -9.36 -6.62 17.39
CA ILE A 17 -9.49 -7.86 18.14
C ILE A 17 -10.16 -7.62 19.49
N HIS A 18 -11.08 -8.50 19.89
CA HIS A 18 -11.68 -8.40 21.20
C HIS A 18 -10.67 -8.78 22.29
N SER A 19 -10.61 -7.99 23.37
CA SER A 19 -9.62 -8.15 24.45
C SER A 19 -9.65 -9.53 25.11
N SER A 20 -10.81 -10.23 25.14
CA SER A 20 -10.92 -11.60 25.68
C SER A 20 -10.13 -12.65 24.91
N LYS A 21 -9.62 -12.33 23.71
CA LYS A 21 -8.75 -13.21 22.93
C LYS A 21 -7.27 -13.00 23.23
N ILE A 22 -6.95 -12.13 24.19
CA ILE A 22 -5.58 -11.78 24.55
C ILE A 22 -5.31 -12.24 25.96
N ASP A 23 -4.36 -13.17 26.11
CA ASP A 23 -4.02 -13.77 27.41
C ASP A 23 -3.07 -12.90 28.23
N LEU A 24 -2.22 -12.10 27.56
CA LEU A 24 -1.20 -11.29 28.21
C LEU A 24 -1.00 -9.97 27.48
N PHE A 25 -0.93 -8.87 28.24
CA PHE A 25 -0.63 -7.53 27.76
C PHE A 25 0.76 -7.11 28.25
N VAL A 26 1.55 -6.55 27.36
CA VAL A 26 2.86 -5.95 27.63
C VAL A 26 2.81 -4.50 27.22
N GLN A 27 3.11 -3.59 28.14
CA GLN A 27 3.18 -2.16 27.83
C GLN A 27 4.56 -1.84 27.26
N ASP A 28 4.60 -1.19 26.10
CA ASP A 28 5.81 -0.65 25.49
C ASP A 28 5.46 0.64 24.75
N ASP A 29 5.99 1.76 25.23
CA ASP A 29 5.75 3.10 24.68
C ASP A 29 6.91 3.60 23.80
N THR A 30 7.75 2.69 23.32
CA THR A 30 8.80 3.03 22.34
C THR A 30 8.17 3.59 21.07
N PRO A 31 8.63 4.73 20.55
CA PRO A 31 8.17 5.26 19.27
C PRO A 31 8.31 4.23 18.16
N LEU A 32 7.38 4.25 17.20
CA LEU A 32 7.47 3.37 16.02
C LEU A 32 8.70 3.73 15.20
N GLU A 33 9.35 2.71 14.65
CA GLU A 33 10.46 2.92 13.71
C GLU A 33 9.92 3.50 12.40
N GLU A 34 10.60 4.53 11.90
CA GLU A 34 10.31 5.10 10.60
C GLU A 34 11.21 4.49 9.53
N ALA A 35 10.61 4.16 8.38
CA ALA A 35 11.34 3.76 7.19
C ALA A 35 11.38 4.93 6.21
N HIS A 36 12.59 5.38 5.88
CA HIS A 36 12.81 6.43 4.89
C HIS A 36 13.33 5.82 3.60
N PHE A 37 12.63 6.08 2.51
CA PHE A 37 13.04 5.62 1.19
C PHE A 37 13.79 6.76 0.47
N THR A 38 14.87 6.41 -0.22
CA THR A 38 15.62 7.37 -1.02
C THR A 38 14.80 7.84 -2.22
N GLU A 39 14.98 9.11 -2.59
CA GLU A 39 14.40 9.65 -3.82
C GLU A 39 14.91 8.88 -5.04
N PRO A 40 14.04 8.59 -6.02
CA PRO A 40 14.43 7.90 -7.23
C PRO A 40 15.48 8.68 -8.02
N ASN A 41 16.52 7.98 -8.49
CA ASN A 41 17.49 8.55 -9.39
C ASN A 41 16.93 8.74 -10.81
N GLU A 42 17.73 9.28 -11.73
CA GLU A 42 17.28 9.58 -13.09
C GLU A 42 16.86 8.34 -13.87
N ILE A 43 17.54 7.21 -13.69
CA ILE A 43 17.22 5.93 -14.36
C ILE A 43 15.90 5.39 -13.82
N GLU A 44 15.74 5.34 -12.50
CA GLU A 44 14.53 4.89 -11.82
C GLU A 44 13.32 5.76 -12.19
N THR A 45 13.52 7.08 -12.29
CA THR A 45 12.48 8.02 -12.76
C THR A 45 12.05 7.72 -14.19
N ARG A 46 13.00 7.39 -15.10
CA ARG A 46 12.69 7.00 -16.48
C ARG A 46 11.93 5.67 -16.53
N ILE A 47 12.33 4.68 -15.74
CA ILE A 47 11.60 3.42 -15.59
C ILE A 47 10.18 3.71 -15.10
N GLY A 48 10.04 4.50 -14.03
CA GLY A 48 8.76 4.90 -13.47
C GLY A 48 7.82 5.52 -14.50
N LYS A 49 8.33 6.39 -15.36
CA LYS A 49 7.58 7.01 -16.45
C LYS A 49 7.06 5.99 -17.47
N HIS A 50 7.89 5.01 -17.86
CA HIS A 50 7.45 3.97 -18.80
C HIS A 50 6.41 3.04 -18.16
N CYS A 51 6.60 2.65 -16.92
CA CYS A 51 5.62 1.82 -16.20
C CYS A 51 4.29 2.55 -16.01
N ALA A 52 4.33 3.82 -15.61
CA ALA A 52 3.12 4.63 -15.41
C ALA A 52 2.28 4.77 -16.70
N ALA A 53 2.92 4.79 -17.86
CA ALA A 53 2.22 4.85 -19.16
C ALA A 53 1.42 3.57 -19.48
N LEU A 54 1.65 2.47 -18.78
CA LEU A 54 0.91 1.21 -18.94
C LEU A 54 -0.26 1.10 -17.95
N ILE A 55 -0.38 2.01 -17.00
CA ILE A 55 -1.44 2.00 -15.99
C ILE A 55 -2.65 2.73 -16.53
N GLU A 56 -3.80 2.10 -16.47
CA GLU A 56 -5.06 2.70 -16.92
C GLU A 56 -5.75 3.48 -15.79
N ASP A 57 -6.55 4.46 -16.15
CA ASP A 57 -7.49 5.08 -15.20
C ASP A 57 -8.43 4.02 -14.61
N GLY A 58 -8.70 4.12 -13.32
CA GLY A 58 -9.51 3.15 -12.59
C GLY A 58 -8.78 1.84 -12.23
N ALA A 59 -7.47 1.72 -12.51
CA ALA A 59 -6.69 0.55 -12.10
C ALA A 59 -6.65 0.39 -10.58
N THR A 60 -6.65 -0.87 -10.12
CA THR A 60 -6.39 -1.24 -8.73
C THR A 60 -4.93 -1.67 -8.61
N LEU A 61 -4.16 -0.95 -7.81
CA LEU A 61 -2.72 -1.11 -7.72
C LEU A 61 -2.32 -2.05 -6.58
N GLN A 62 -1.43 -3.01 -6.88
CA GLN A 62 -0.57 -3.68 -5.92
C GLN A 62 0.80 -3.02 -6.01
N MET A 63 1.32 -2.57 -4.89
CA MET A 63 2.58 -1.82 -4.84
C MET A 63 3.65 -2.60 -4.10
N GLY A 64 4.82 -2.74 -4.74
CA GLY A 64 6.05 -3.07 -4.05
C GLY A 64 6.61 -1.87 -3.28
N ILE A 65 7.75 -2.05 -2.66
CA ILE A 65 8.51 -1.01 -1.95
C ILE A 65 9.81 -0.69 -2.69
N GLY A 66 10.36 0.50 -2.40
CA GLY A 66 11.65 0.93 -2.91
C GLY A 66 11.55 1.99 -4.00
N ALA A 67 12.69 2.31 -4.60
CA ALA A 67 12.83 3.45 -5.49
C ALA A 67 11.99 3.35 -6.77
N ILE A 68 11.89 2.16 -7.38
CA ILE A 68 11.13 1.97 -8.63
C ILE A 68 9.62 2.11 -8.41
N PRO A 69 8.97 1.42 -7.46
CA PRO A 69 7.56 1.66 -7.14
C PRO A 69 7.26 3.11 -6.79
N ASN A 70 8.13 3.77 -6.00
CA ASN A 70 7.98 5.19 -5.69
C ASN A 70 8.10 6.07 -6.93
N ALA A 71 9.03 5.75 -7.85
CA ALA A 71 9.18 6.46 -9.12
C ALA A 71 7.92 6.33 -9.99
N VAL A 72 7.26 5.16 -10.00
CA VAL A 72 5.99 4.97 -10.70
C VAL A 72 4.90 5.83 -10.09
N LEU A 73 4.70 5.74 -8.76
CA LEU A 73 3.69 6.54 -8.05
C LEU A 73 3.85 8.04 -8.34
N ALA A 74 5.07 8.55 -8.35
CA ALA A 74 5.36 9.96 -8.66
C ALA A 74 4.88 10.41 -10.05
N GLN A 75 4.69 9.48 -11.00
CA GLN A 75 4.21 9.77 -12.36
C GLN A 75 2.68 9.67 -12.51
N LEU A 76 1.95 9.16 -11.49
CA LEU A 76 0.51 8.90 -11.60
C LEU A 76 -0.38 10.11 -11.31
N GLY A 77 0.20 11.29 -11.09
CA GLY A 77 -0.52 12.50 -10.67
C GLY A 77 -1.64 12.99 -11.60
N ASN A 78 -1.70 12.50 -12.84
CA ASN A 78 -2.75 12.84 -13.82
C ASN A 78 -3.76 11.70 -14.05
N HIS A 79 -3.56 10.54 -13.42
CA HIS A 79 -4.52 9.44 -13.48
C HIS A 79 -5.78 9.75 -12.67
N LYS A 80 -6.82 8.93 -12.87
CA LYS A 80 -8.12 9.11 -12.22
C LYS A 80 -8.64 7.80 -11.64
N ASN A 81 -9.27 7.91 -10.47
CA ASN A 81 -10.02 6.83 -9.82
C ASN A 81 -9.19 5.56 -9.58
N LEU A 82 -7.90 5.72 -9.28
CA LEU A 82 -7.07 4.58 -8.91
C LEU A 82 -7.51 3.99 -7.57
N GLY A 83 -7.34 2.69 -7.41
CA GLY A 83 -7.57 1.97 -6.17
C GLY A 83 -6.28 1.36 -5.63
N ILE A 84 -6.30 0.97 -4.35
CA ILE A 84 -5.22 0.21 -3.70
C ILE A 84 -5.79 -1.10 -3.18
N HIS A 85 -5.13 -2.20 -3.53
CA HIS A 85 -5.28 -3.51 -2.94
C HIS A 85 -3.89 -4.18 -2.97
N THR A 86 -3.18 -4.12 -1.87
CA THR A 86 -1.76 -4.44 -1.79
C THR A 86 -1.41 -5.01 -0.43
N GLU A 87 -0.44 -5.91 -0.35
CA GLU A 87 0.05 -6.40 0.93
C GLU A 87 0.59 -5.24 1.78
N MET A 88 1.36 -4.33 1.17
CA MET A 88 1.88 -3.16 1.87
C MET A 88 1.83 -1.89 1.03
N PHE A 89 1.86 -0.75 1.70
CA PHE A 89 2.12 0.54 1.08
C PHE A 89 3.03 1.41 1.97
N ALA A 90 3.53 2.49 1.39
CA ALA A 90 4.41 3.46 2.04
C ALA A 90 3.99 4.90 1.65
N ASP A 91 4.77 5.89 2.08
CA ASP A 91 4.48 7.33 1.89
C ASP A 91 4.16 7.73 0.45
N GLY A 92 4.70 7.03 -0.54
CA GLY A 92 4.52 7.37 -1.96
C GLY A 92 3.08 7.42 -2.45
N VAL A 93 2.13 6.78 -1.75
CA VAL A 93 0.70 6.83 -2.10
C VAL A 93 0.02 8.12 -1.60
N LEU A 94 0.50 8.72 -0.52
CA LEU A 94 -0.17 9.83 0.16
C LEU A 94 -0.41 11.05 -0.76
N PRO A 95 0.56 11.51 -1.56
CA PRO A 95 0.32 12.64 -2.47
C PRO A 95 -0.78 12.38 -3.49
N LEU A 96 -0.98 11.12 -3.89
CA LEU A 96 -2.02 10.73 -4.84
C LEU A 96 -3.40 10.63 -4.18
N VAL A 97 -3.45 10.21 -2.92
CA VAL A 97 -4.68 10.23 -2.11
C VAL A 97 -5.12 11.68 -1.86
N GLU A 98 -4.20 12.54 -1.44
CA GLU A 98 -4.47 13.97 -1.18
C GLU A 98 -4.98 14.72 -2.42
N LYS A 99 -4.50 14.33 -3.62
CA LYS A 99 -4.98 14.87 -4.90
C LYS A 99 -6.29 14.23 -5.39
N GLY A 100 -6.81 13.20 -4.69
CA GLY A 100 -8.00 12.47 -5.12
C GLY A 100 -7.78 11.54 -6.33
N VAL A 101 -6.52 11.30 -6.72
CA VAL A 101 -6.15 10.36 -7.79
C VAL A 101 -6.42 8.93 -7.33
N ILE A 102 -6.00 8.61 -6.10
CA ILE A 102 -6.35 7.35 -5.43
C ILE A 102 -7.56 7.62 -4.54
N ASN A 103 -8.72 7.13 -4.96
CA ASN A 103 -9.98 7.25 -4.24
C ASN A 103 -10.77 5.93 -4.13
N GLY A 104 -10.32 4.87 -4.83
CA GLY A 104 -10.94 3.55 -4.80
C GLY A 104 -12.34 3.47 -5.43
N GLU A 105 -12.83 4.53 -6.09
CA GLU A 105 -14.18 4.58 -6.64
C GLU A 105 -14.42 3.58 -7.77
N ALA A 106 -13.38 3.22 -8.52
CA ALA A 106 -13.45 2.26 -9.61
C ALA A 106 -13.28 0.79 -9.16
N LYS A 107 -12.96 0.54 -7.89
CA LYS A 107 -12.87 -0.83 -7.37
C LYS A 107 -14.21 -1.53 -7.40
N ASN A 108 -14.21 -2.85 -7.67
CA ASN A 108 -15.42 -3.67 -7.65
C ASN A 108 -15.74 -4.17 -6.23
N ILE A 109 -14.71 -4.46 -5.44
CA ILE A 109 -14.83 -4.80 -4.02
C ILE A 109 -14.11 -3.76 -3.16
N ASP A 110 -14.50 -3.61 -1.92
CA ASP A 110 -13.96 -2.60 -0.99
C ASP A 110 -13.93 -1.20 -1.62
N LYS A 111 -15.00 -0.85 -2.29
CA LYS A 111 -15.12 0.40 -3.03
C LYS A 111 -14.91 1.61 -2.12
N GLY A 112 -14.11 2.55 -2.57
CA GLY A 112 -13.75 3.74 -1.79
C GLY A 112 -12.77 3.45 -0.64
N LYS A 113 -12.19 2.24 -0.57
CA LYS A 113 -11.22 1.85 0.47
C LYS A 113 -9.88 1.47 -0.14
N MET A 114 -8.83 1.84 0.56
CA MET A 114 -7.50 1.26 0.39
C MET A 114 -7.43 -0.02 1.23
N VAL A 115 -6.98 -1.12 0.65
CA VAL A 115 -6.82 -2.40 1.34
C VAL A 115 -5.34 -2.73 1.43
N SER A 116 -4.86 -3.02 2.65
CA SER A 116 -3.48 -3.44 2.89
C SER A 116 -3.40 -4.38 4.09
N THR A 117 -2.28 -5.10 4.24
CA THR A 117 -2.02 -5.93 5.42
C THR A 117 -1.11 -5.21 6.42
N PHE A 118 -0.10 -4.50 5.92
CA PHE A 118 0.78 -3.69 6.76
C PHE A 118 1.28 -2.46 5.98
N LEU A 119 2.02 -1.62 6.66
CA LEU A 119 2.63 -0.43 6.07
C LEU A 119 4.00 -0.17 6.69
N MET A 120 4.84 0.54 5.93
CA MET A 120 6.13 1.04 6.41
C MET A 120 6.35 2.44 5.81
N GLY A 121 6.81 3.38 6.62
CA GLY A 121 7.09 4.71 6.13
C GLY A 121 7.43 5.68 7.24
N SER A 122 7.27 6.95 6.97
CA SER A 122 7.45 8.03 7.94
C SER A 122 6.26 8.16 8.90
N GLN A 123 6.42 8.99 9.92
CA GLN A 123 5.33 9.35 10.83
C GLN A 123 4.06 9.78 10.07
N ARG A 124 4.22 10.42 8.91
CA ARG A 124 3.10 10.89 8.08
C ARG A 124 2.18 9.74 7.62
N VAL A 125 2.73 8.56 7.28
CA VAL A 125 1.90 7.42 6.88
C VAL A 125 1.20 6.81 8.09
N TYR A 126 1.81 6.83 9.27
CA TYR A 126 1.17 6.40 10.51
C TYR A 126 0.03 7.34 10.91
N ASP A 127 0.25 8.64 10.83
CA ASP A 127 -0.79 9.66 11.09
C ASP A 127 -1.96 9.55 10.09
N PHE A 128 -1.66 9.21 8.84
CA PHE A 128 -2.67 9.04 7.79
C PHE A 128 -3.65 7.89 8.07
N ILE A 129 -3.18 6.77 8.64
CA ILE A 129 -4.06 5.63 8.92
C ILE A 129 -4.77 5.73 10.27
N ASP A 130 -4.31 6.62 11.16
CA ASP A 130 -4.92 6.77 12.49
C ASP A 130 -6.38 7.23 12.37
N ASP A 131 -7.30 6.43 12.92
CA ASP A 131 -8.74 6.64 12.83
C ASP A 131 -9.28 6.93 11.41
N ASN A 132 -8.59 6.42 10.37
CA ASN A 132 -8.99 6.62 8.98
C ASN A 132 -9.83 5.44 8.44
N PRO A 133 -11.17 5.57 8.34
CA PRO A 133 -12.02 4.51 7.82
C PRO A 133 -11.84 4.27 6.31
N GLY A 134 -11.10 5.11 5.60
CA GLY A 134 -10.74 4.94 4.21
C GLY A 134 -9.70 3.84 3.98
N VAL A 135 -9.04 3.37 5.05
CA VAL A 135 -8.01 2.33 4.99
C VAL A 135 -8.48 1.10 5.77
N LEU A 136 -8.41 -0.06 5.14
CA LEU A 136 -8.69 -1.35 5.75
C LEU A 136 -7.40 -2.16 5.87
N MET A 137 -6.99 -2.43 7.10
CA MET A 137 -5.87 -3.32 7.40
C MET A 137 -6.43 -4.73 7.57
N MET A 138 -6.20 -5.56 6.55
CA MET A 138 -6.80 -6.88 6.43
C MET A 138 -5.77 -7.99 6.65
N ASP A 139 -6.24 -9.16 7.03
CA ASP A 139 -5.39 -10.35 7.10
C ASP A 139 -4.79 -10.68 5.72
N VAL A 140 -3.56 -11.18 5.72
CA VAL A 140 -2.84 -11.51 4.48
C VAL A 140 -3.56 -12.57 3.65
N GLY A 141 -4.30 -13.48 4.30
CA GLY A 141 -5.13 -14.47 3.63
C GLY A 141 -6.27 -13.85 2.82
N TYR A 142 -6.71 -12.63 3.17
CA TYR A 142 -7.64 -11.86 2.35
C TYR A 142 -6.91 -11.05 1.27
N THR A 143 -5.89 -10.32 1.66
CA THR A 143 -5.20 -9.36 0.77
C THR A 143 -4.48 -10.05 -0.38
N ASN A 144 -3.85 -11.22 -0.12
CA ASN A 144 -3.08 -11.97 -1.10
C ASN A 144 -3.85 -13.16 -1.72
N ASP A 145 -5.15 -13.30 -1.43
CA ASP A 145 -5.97 -14.32 -2.07
C ASP A 145 -6.19 -13.98 -3.56
N PRO A 146 -5.75 -14.82 -4.50
CA PRO A 146 -5.91 -14.55 -5.94
C PRO A 146 -7.38 -14.46 -6.36
N PHE A 147 -8.30 -15.17 -5.69
CA PHE A 147 -9.74 -15.08 -5.97
C PHE A 147 -10.34 -13.76 -5.47
N ILE A 148 -9.81 -13.19 -4.41
CA ILE A 148 -10.20 -11.86 -3.93
C ILE A 148 -9.63 -10.78 -4.85
N ILE A 149 -8.34 -10.85 -5.17
CA ILE A 149 -7.65 -9.92 -6.08
C ILE A 149 -8.38 -9.86 -7.43
N ALA A 150 -8.70 -11.03 -8.00
CA ALA A 150 -9.37 -11.14 -9.30
C ALA A 150 -10.78 -10.54 -9.36
N LYS A 151 -11.38 -10.19 -8.23
CA LYS A 151 -12.69 -9.48 -8.21
C LYS A 151 -12.59 -8.01 -8.61
N ASN A 152 -11.41 -7.41 -8.53
CA ASN A 152 -11.17 -6.06 -9.02
C ASN A 152 -10.74 -6.09 -10.48
N ASP A 153 -11.28 -5.19 -11.28
CA ASP A 153 -10.84 -4.99 -12.65
C ASP A 153 -9.51 -4.22 -12.70
N ARG A 154 -8.76 -4.40 -13.80
CA ARG A 154 -7.52 -3.68 -14.09
C ARG A 154 -6.50 -3.73 -12.94
N VAL A 155 -6.40 -4.86 -12.27
CA VAL A 155 -5.37 -5.04 -11.24
C VAL A 155 -3.99 -4.92 -11.89
N THR A 156 -3.19 -4.01 -11.37
CA THR A 156 -1.85 -3.73 -11.87
C THR A 156 -0.84 -3.89 -10.74
N ALA A 157 0.04 -4.88 -10.85
CA ALA A 157 1.11 -5.16 -9.89
C ALA A 157 2.41 -4.46 -10.33
N ILE A 158 3.04 -3.74 -9.40
CA ILE A 158 4.26 -2.98 -9.62
C ILE A 158 5.30 -3.43 -8.61
N ASN A 159 6.30 -4.15 -9.10
CA ASN A 159 7.39 -4.67 -8.28
C ASN A 159 8.74 -4.47 -8.98
N SER A 160 9.82 -4.47 -8.20
CA SER A 160 11.17 -4.41 -8.71
C SER A 160 11.70 -5.80 -9.05
N ALA A 161 12.54 -5.89 -10.06
CA ALA A 161 13.29 -7.09 -10.42
C ALA A 161 14.78 -6.84 -10.25
N LEU A 162 15.53 -7.85 -9.81
CA LEU A 162 17.00 -7.80 -9.78
C LEU A 162 17.58 -8.10 -11.16
N GLN A 163 17.03 -9.09 -11.83
CA GLN A 163 17.49 -9.55 -13.14
C GLN A 163 16.32 -10.05 -13.99
N VAL A 164 16.48 -9.93 -15.29
CA VAL A 164 15.60 -10.56 -16.29
C VAL A 164 16.51 -11.27 -17.28
N ASP A 165 16.30 -12.56 -17.50
CA ASP A 165 17.08 -13.32 -18.46
C ASP A 165 16.58 -13.13 -19.91
N ILE A 166 17.35 -13.69 -20.88
CA ILE A 166 17.03 -13.57 -22.30
C ILE A 166 15.70 -14.25 -22.69
N THR A 167 15.18 -15.13 -21.84
CA THR A 167 13.89 -15.82 -22.06
C THR A 167 12.73 -15.07 -21.41
N GLY A 168 12.99 -13.98 -20.69
CA GLY A 168 12.00 -13.17 -19.99
C GLY A 168 11.67 -13.67 -18.57
N GLN A 169 12.45 -14.57 -18.01
CA GLN A 169 12.31 -14.96 -16.61
C GLN A 169 12.83 -13.84 -15.70
N VAL A 170 12.07 -13.56 -14.67
CA VAL A 170 12.31 -12.47 -13.71
C VAL A 170 12.71 -13.06 -12.37
N CYS A 171 13.75 -12.52 -11.72
CA CYS A 171 14.18 -12.86 -10.37
C CYS A 171 14.57 -11.61 -9.56
#